data_e7b150a6b3085f8352f1f5d10bc10fd6
#
_entry.id   e7b150a6b3085f8352f1f5d10bc10fd6
#
_cell.length_a   1.000
_cell.length_b   1.000
_cell.length_c   1.000
_cell.angle_alpha   90.00
_cell.angle_beta   90.00
_cell.angle_gamma   90.00
#
_symmetry.space_group_name_H-M   'P 1'
#
loop_
_entity.id
_entity.type
_entity.pdbx_description
1 polymer ?
#
loop_
_entity_poly.entity_id
_entity_poly.type
_entity_poly.pdbx_seq_one_letter_code
_entity_poly.pdbx_strand_id
1 'polypeptide(L)'
;MNRCTKPLIASLFIAVSALMTGALSVFPSEAQAQRLFPQKVQRGKITFLNTREVMLNDRPERLAPGVVVRNERNTIALTGSLRGNSYTVNYLRDPMGLVREVWILSPAEAERPVRPAYRGQPAVPAEADPTVYAN
;
A
#
# COMPACT_ATOMS: atom_id res chain seq x y z
N MET A 1 -54.72 -54.06 -33.58
CA MET A 1 -56.02 -53.72 -33.01
C MET A 1 -55.79 -52.86 -31.75
N ASN A 2 -56.45 -51.70 -31.74
CA ASN A 2 -56.84 -50.89 -30.61
C ASN A 2 -55.77 -49.94 -30.07
N ARG A 3 -55.88 -48.71 -30.46
CA ARG A 3 -56.62 -47.54 -29.91
C ARG A 3 -55.82 -46.85 -28.82
N CYS A 4 -55.33 -45.70 -29.23
CA CYS A 4 -55.81 -44.37 -28.79
C CYS A 4 -55.96 -44.24 -27.29
N THR A 5 -55.11 -43.38 -26.74
CA THR A 5 -55.63 -42.18 -26.06
C THR A 5 -54.45 -41.24 -25.74
N LYS A 6 -54.56 -40.04 -26.27
CA LYS A 6 -53.84 -38.87 -25.76
C LYS A 6 -54.59 -38.40 -24.51
N PRO A 7 -53.88 -37.87 -23.52
CA PRO A 7 -54.41 -36.65 -22.90
C PRO A 7 -53.43 -35.48 -23.04
N LEU A 8 -54.00 -34.41 -23.45
CA LEU A 8 -53.57 -33.05 -23.28
C LEU A 8 -53.33 -32.79 -21.78
N ILE A 9 -52.11 -32.46 -21.43
CA ILE A 9 -51.85 -31.83 -20.13
C ILE A 9 -51.18 -30.51 -20.36
N ALA A 10 -51.91 -29.52 -19.89
CA ALA A 10 -51.68 -28.10 -19.96
C ALA A 10 -50.26 -27.64 -19.57
N SER A 11 -49.75 -26.79 -20.39
CA SER A 11 -48.66 -25.86 -20.11
C SER A 11 -48.90 -25.14 -18.78
N LEU A 12 -48.01 -25.37 -17.84
CA LEU A 12 -47.82 -24.48 -16.69
C LEU A 12 -46.45 -23.87 -16.80
N PHE A 13 -46.37 -22.74 -17.49
CA PHE A 13 -45.21 -21.88 -17.49
C PHE A 13 -45.08 -21.21 -16.11
N ILE A 14 -44.27 -21.76 -15.26
CA ILE A 14 -43.82 -21.07 -14.04
C ILE A 14 -42.61 -20.21 -14.47
N ALA A 15 -42.87 -18.95 -14.71
CA ALA A 15 -41.84 -17.95 -14.83
C ALA A 15 -41.20 -17.73 -13.46
N VAL A 16 -40.07 -18.38 -13.23
CA VAL A 16 -39.22 -18.09 -12.09
C VAL A 16 -38.37 -16.85 -12.47
N SER A 17 -38.87 -15.70 -12.08
CA SER A 17 -38.10 -14.44 -12.10
C SER A 17 -36.99 -14.54 -11.06
N ALA A 18 -35.80 -14.96 -11.47
CA ALA A 18 -34.59 -14.85 -10.65
C ALA A 18 -34.25 -13.38 -10.50
N LEU A 19 -34.66 -12.76 -9.39
CA LEU A 19 -34.08 -11.48 -8.93
C LEU A 19 -32.62 -11.74 -8.63
N MET A 20 -31.75 -11.40 -9.60
CA MET A 20 -30.31 -11.22 -9.35
C MET A 20 -30.14 -9.98 -8.50
N THR A 21 -30.22 -10.12 -7.21
CA THR A 21 -29.76 -9.14 -6.24
C THR A 21 -28.23 -9.14 -6.32
N GLY A 22 -27.67 -8.29 -7.15
CA GLY A 22 -26.24 -8.03 -7.18
C GLY A 22 -25.81 -7.49 -5.81
N ALA A 23 -25.28 -8.35 -4.97
CA ALA A 23 -24.59 -7.93 -3.77
C ALA A 23 -23.34 -7.17 -4.23
N LEU A 24 -23.42 -5.84 -4.27
CA LEU A 24 -22.27 -4.96 -4.32
C LEU A 24 -21.48 -5.24 -3.04
N SER A 25 -20.51 -6.15 -3.14
CA SER A 25 -19.51 -6.35 -2.10
C SER A 25 -18.71 -5.05 -1.98
N VAL A 26 -19.15 -4.17 -1.11
CA VAL A 26 -18.37 -3.02 -0.66
C VAL A 26 -17.26 -3.63 0.18
N PHE A 27 -16.13 -3.94 -0.48
CA PHE A 27 -14.90 -4.25 0.25
C PHE A 27 -14.53 -2.99 1.02
N PRO A 28 -14.44 -3.04 2.35
CA PRO A 28 -13.88 -1.93 3.09
C PRO A 28 -12.46 -1.75 2.56
N SER A 29 -12.23 -0.66 1.85
CA SER A 29 -10.88 -0.21 1.54
C SER A 29 -10.26 0.09 2.91
N GLU A 30 -9.42 -0.81 3.40
CA GLU A 30 -8.62 -0.52 4.57
C GLU A 30 -7.87 0.78 4.26
N ALA A 31 -8.31 1.85 4.90
CA ALA A 31 -7.59 3.11 4.90
C ALA A 31 -6.27 2.85 5.63
N GLN A 32 -5.29 2.35 4.88
CA GLN A 32 -3.94 2.18 5.40
C GLN A 32 -3.46 3.56 5.81
N ALA A 33 -3.33 3.75 7.12
CA ALA A 33 -2.81 4.98 7.70
C ALA A 33 -1.50 5.32 6.97
N GLN A 34 -1.52 6.42 6.24
CA GLN A 34 -0.39 6.83 5.43
C GLN A 34 0.78 7.16 6.37
N ARG A 35 1.89 6.44 6.21
CA ARG A 35 3.11 6.73 6.98
C ARG A 35 3.61 8.13 6.63
N LEU A 36 3.94 8.90 7.67
CA LEU A 36 4.58 10.19 7.53
C LEU A 36 6.09 9.99 7.49
N PHE A 37 6.75 10.61 6.53
CA PHE A 37 8.20 10.54 6.34
C PHE A 37 8.86 11.85 6.77
N PRO A 38 10.09 11.82 7.28
CA PRO A 38 10.84 13.03 7.63
C PRO A 38 10.99 13.98 6.44
N GLN A 39 11.23 15.26 6.76
CA GLN A 39 11.62 16.22 5.72
C GLN A 39 12.93 15.76 5.05
N LYS A 40 13.14 16.14 3.78
CA LYS A 40 14.30 15.78 2.96
C LYS A 40 14.43 14.28 2.63
N VAL A 41 13.39 13.49 2.87
CA VAL A 41 13.38 12.11 2.40
C VAL A 41 13.39 12.08 0.88
N GLN A 42 14.18 11.18 0.31
CA GLN A 42 14.29 10.94 -1.13
C GLN A 42 13.72 9.59 -1.47
N ARG A 43 13.21 9.44 -2.69
CA ARG A 43 12.73 8.15 -3.21
C ARG A 43 13.76 7.55 -4.15
N GLY A 44 13.91 6.25 -4.10
CA GLY A 44 14.78 5.52 -4.99
C GLY A 44 14.51 4.02 -5.00
N LYS A 45 15.29 3.32 -5.81
CA LYS A 45 15.34 1.85 -5.84
C LYS A 45 16.63 1.39 -5.18
N ILE A 46 16.52 0.51 -4.19
CA ILE A 46 17.67 -0.02 -3.46
C ILE A 46 17.77 -1.53 -3.63
N THR A 47 18.99 -2.03 -3.81
CA THR A 47 19.32 -3.46 -3.77
C THR A 47 20.41 -3.67 -2.72
N PHE A 48 20.15 -4.52 -1.73
CA PHE A 48 21.11 -4.81 -0.68
C PHE A 48 22.13 -5.84 -1.17
N LEU A 49 23.41 -5.44 -1.28
CA LEU A 49 24.52 -6.31 -1.66
C LEU A 49 25.04 -7.07 -0.44
N ASN A 50 25.28 -6.33 0.63
CA ASN A 50 25.70 -6.86 1.92
C ASN A 50 25.18 -5.95 3.06
N THR A 51 25.68 -6.13 4.27
CA THR A 51 25.25 -5.37 5.45
C THR A 51 25.64 -3.90 5.44
N ARG A 52 26.57 -3.49 4.59
CA ARG A 52 27.15 -2.13 4.53
C ARG A 52 27.06 -1.48 3.16
N GLU A 53 26.85 -2.26 2.11
CA GLU A 53 26.87 -1.78 0.72
C GLU A 53 25.56 -2.11 0.02
N VAL A 54 25.10 -1.14 -0.74
CA VAL A 54 23.85 -1.21 -1.49
C VAL A 54 24.06 -0.63 -2.89
N MET A 55 23.24 -1.06 -3.82
CA MET A 55 23.01 -0.33 -5.07
C MET A 55 21.80 0.57 -4.87
N LEU A 56 22.00 1.88 -4.93
CA LEU A 56 20.91 2.85 -4.83
C LEU A 56 20.80 3.63 -6.15
N ASN A 57 19.66 3.46 -6.84
CA ASN A 57 19.46 4.02 -8.18
C ASN A 57 20.60 3.66 -9.15
N ASP A 58 20.97 2.38 -9.16
CA ASP A 58 22.04 1.79 -9.98
C ASP A 58 23.46 2.32 -9.69
N ARG A 59 23.67 2.94 -8.54
CA ARG A 59 24.96 3.41 -8.06
C ARG A 59 25.36 2.67 -6.78
N PRO A 60 26.62 2.21 -6.68
CA PRO A 60 27.09 1.62 -5.44
C PRO A 60 27.22 2.70 -4.35
N GLU A 61 26.60 2.47 -3.23
CA GLU A 61 26.60 3.36 -2.08
C GLU A 61 26.81 2.61 -0.78
N ARG A 62 27.26 3.35 0.24
CA ARG A 62 27.48 2.83 1.58
C ARG A 62 26.37 3.25 2.52
N LEU A 63 25.99 2.31 3.36
CA LEU A 63 25.08 2.57 4.47
C LEU A 63 25.86 3.21 5.62
N ALA A 64 25.23 4.13 6.33
CA ALA A 64 25.78 4.72 7.53
C ALA A 64 25.92 3.66 8.65
N PRO A 65 26.89 3.78 9.54
CA PRO A 65 26.93 3.00 10.75
C PRO A 65 25.61 3.19 11.55
N GLY A 66 24.99 2.08 11.95
CA GLY A 66 23.70 2.15 12.66
C GLY A 66 22.49 2.48 11.77
N VAL A 67 22.58 2.23 10.45
CA VAL A 67 21.45 2.40 9.52
C VAL A 67 20.20 1.69 10.04
N VAL A 68 19.07 2.36 9.97
CA VAL A 68 17.77 1.80 10.32
C VAL A 68 17.00 1.52 9.04
N VAL A 69 16.68 0.26 8.81
CA VAL A 69 15.82 -0.16 7.69
C VAL A 69 14.48 -0.57 8.25
N ARG A 70 13.39 0.01 7.73
CA ARG A 70 12.02 -0.34 8.08
C ARG A 70 11.33 -1.00 6.91
N ASN A 71 10.63 -2.07 7.19
CA ASN A 71 9.82 -2.76 6.18
C ASN A 71 8.48 -2.04 5.92
N GLU A 72 7.66 -2.60 5.05
CA GLU A 72 6.32 -2.08 4.70
C GLU A 72 5.40 -1.91 5.92
N ARG A 73 5.57 -2.74 6.95
CA ARG A 73 4.81 -2.69 8.21
C ARG A 73 5.42 -1.74 9.25
N ASN A 74 6.41 -0.94 8.86
CA ASN A 74 7.15 -0.02 9.72
C ASN A 74 7.95 -0.70 10.85
N THR A 75 8.19 -2.00 10.77
CA THR A 75 9.08 -2.72 11.70
C THR A 75 10.51 -2.73 11.18
N ILE A 76 11.47 -2.83 12.10
CA ILE A 76 12.90 -2.87 11.75
C ILE A 76 13.19 -4.18 11.02
N ALA A 77 13.85 -4.07 9.88
CA ALA A 77 14.35 -5.18 9.09
C ALA A 77 15.87 -5.23 9.13
N LEU A 78 16.42 -6.42 9.29
CA LEU A 78 17.87 -6.61 9.25
C LEU A 78 18.35 -6.55 7.79
N THR A 79 19.38 -5.77 7.52
CA THR A 79 19.97 -5.63 6.17
C THR A 79 20.42 -6.97 5.59
N GLY A 80 20.88 -7.90 6.43
CA GLY A 80 21.28 -9.23 6.02
C GLY A 80 20.15 -10.09 5.43
N SER A 81 18.92 -9.92 5.91
CA SER A 81 17.75 -10.64 5.41
C SER A 81 17.19 -10.09 4.09
N LEU A 82 17.62 -8.91 3.68
CA LEU A 82 17.15 -8.21 2.48
C LEU A 82 18.07 -8.40 1.26
N ARG A 83 19.16 -9.15 1.42
CA ARG A 83 20.19 -9.31 0.38
C ARG A 83 19.63 -9.88 -0.91
N GLY A 84 20.13 -9.36 -2.03
CA GLY A 84 19.82 -9.82 -3.38
C GLY A 84 18.46 -9.35 -3.91
N ASN A 85 17.63 -8.74 -3.10
CA ASN A 85 16.33 -8.22 -3.53
C ASN A 85 16.37 -6.71 -3.76
N SER A 86 15.56 -6.26 -4.70
CA SER A 86 15.39 -4.85 -5.01
C SER A 86 14.07 -4.34 -4.45
N TYR A 87 14.11 -3.16 -3.84
CA TYR A 87 12.95 -2.54 -3.21
C TYR A 87 12.81 -1.08 -3.65
N THR A 88 11.57 -0.62 -3.81
CA THR A 88 11.29 0.81 -3.88
C THR A 88 11.25 1.35 -2.45
N VAL A 89 12.04 2.38 -2.20
CA VAL A 89 12.25 2.90 -0.86
C VAL A 89 12.14 4.42 -0.81
N ASN A 90 11.81 4.93 0.37
CA ASN A 90 12.16 6.27 0.78
C ASN A 90 13.40 6.18 1.66
N TYR A 91 14.34 7.09 1.49
CA TYR A 91 15.58 7.08 2.26
C TYR A 91 16.00 8.48 2.70
N LEU A 92 16.76 8.53 3.77
CA LEU A 92 17.33 9.75 4.32
C LEU A 92 18.84 9.61 4.42
N ARG A 93 19.56 10.66 4.05
CA ARG A 93 21.02 10.75 4.18
C ARG A 93 21.40 11.48 5.46
N ASP A 94 22.54 11.11 6.00
CA ASP A 94 23.21 11.86 7.05
C ASP A 94 23.95 13.10 6.49
N PRO A 95 24.50 13.97 7.34
CA PRO A 95 25.29 15.13 6.88
C PRO A 95 26.55 14.76 6.08
N MET A 96 27.04 13.54 6.21
CA MET A 96 28.18 13.01 5.46
C MET A 96 27.77 12.41 4.11
N GLY A 97 26.47 12.39 3.79
CA GLY A 97 25.92 11.87 2.54
C GLY A 97 25.64 10.36 2.56
N LEU A 98 25.92 9.64 3.65
CA LEU A 98 25.64 8.22 3.77
C LEU A 98 24.16 7.95 4.01
N VAL A 99 23.65 6.81 3.55
CA VAL A 99 22.27 6.40 3.78
C VAL A 99 22.09 5.97 5.24
N ARG A 100 21.31 6.76 5.98
CA ARG A 100 21.11 6.57 7.43
C ARG A 100 19.81 5.87 7.78
N GLU A 101 18.73 6.15 7.04
CA GLU A 101 17.43 5.58 7.31
C GLU A 101 16.75 5.21 5.99
N VAL A 102 16.12 4.03 5.95
CA VAL A 102 15.47 3.48 4.76
C VAL A 102 14.10 2.93 5.14
N TRP A 103 13.08 3.29 4.37
CA TRP A 103 11.73 2.75 4.48
C TRP A 103 11.39 2.01 3.21
N ILE A 104 11.23 0.71 3.30
CA ILE A 104 10.70 -0.10 2.19
C ILE A 104 9.23 0.24 2.05
N LEU A 105 8.80 0.53 0.83
CA LEU A 105 7.45 0.95 0.51
C LEU A 105 6.61 -0.24 0.05
N SER A 106 5.35 -0.25 0.44
CA SER A 106 4.36 -1.10 -0.21
C SER A 106 4.08 -0.61 -1.63
N PRO A 107 3.54 -1.45 -2.53
CA PRO A 107 3.17 -1.02 -3.89
C PRO A 107 2.28 0.23 -3.90
N ALA A 108 1.29 0.28 -3.02
CA ALA A 108 0.39 1.42 -2.90
C ALA A 108 1.08 2.71 -2.42
N GLU A 109 2.11 2.60 -1.58
CA GLU A 109 2.92 3.75 -1.16
C GLU A 109 3.90 4.20 -2.24
N ALA A 110 4.44 3.26 -3.02
CA ALA A 110 5.36 3.56 -4.10
C ALA A 110 4.71 4.40 -5.21
N GLU A 111 3.43 4.19 -5.48
CA GLU A 111 2.66 4.95 -6.47
C GLU A 111 2.31 6.38 -6.01
N ARG A 112 2.32 6.63 -4.70
CA ARG A 112 1.98 7.95 -4.15
C ARG A 112 3.20 8.87 -4.13
N PRO A 113 3.00 10.19 -4.33
CA PRO A 113 4.10 11.15 -4.17
C PRO A 113 4.62 11.14 -2.74
N VAL A 114 5.91 11.43 -2.57
CA VAL A 114 6.52 11.59 -1.24
C VAL A 114 5.88 12.80 -0.56
N ARG A 115 5.20 12.56 0.56
CA ARG A 115 4.69 13.65 1.42
C ARG A 115 5.57 13.73 2.66
N PRO A 116 6.44 14.73 2.77
CA PRO A 116 7.21 14.94 3.98
C PRO A 116 6.27 15.38 5.11
N ALA A 117 6.53 14.86 6.31
CA ALA A 117 5.84 15.35 7.49
C ALA A 117 6.16 16.83 7.70
N TYR A 118 5.14 17.66 7.81
CA TYR A 118 5.32 19.06 8.15
C TYR A 118 5.77 19.15 9.61
N ARG A 119 6.95 19.73 9.84
CA ARG A 119 7.45 19.91 11.20
C ARG A 119 6.56 20.96 11.90
N GLY A 120 5.72 20.53 12.82
CA GLY A 120 4.96 21.42 13.71
C GLY A 120 3.45 21.49 13.49
N GLN A 121 2.89 20.69 12.57
CA GLN A 121 1.45 20.59 12.50
C GLN A 121 1.01 19.33 13.26
N PRO A 122 0.25 19.46 14.36
CA PRO A 122 -0.45 18.32 14.94
C PRO A 122 -1.26 17.66 13.82
N ALA A 123 -1.37 16.33 13.82
CA ALA A 123 -2.26 15.65 12.91
C ALA A 123 -3.65 16.29 13.03
N VAL A 124 -4.04 17.07 12.02
CA VAL A 124 -5.40 17.60 11.96
C VAL A 124 -6.28 16.36 11.77
N PRO A 125 -7.18 16.05 12.72
CA PRO A 125 -8.16 15.02 12.50
C PRO A 125 -8.88 15.33 11.18
N ALA A 126 -9.11 14.30 10.36
CA ALA A 126 -9.68 14.46 9.03
C ALA A 126 -11.14 14.97 9.02
N GLU A 127 -11.59 15.54 10.12
CA GLU A 127 -12.96 16.03 10.31
C GLU A 127 -12.93 17.35 11.11
N ALA A 128 -12.43 18.39 10.44
CA ALA A 128 -12.79 19.74 10.89
C ALA A 128 -14.13 20.06 10.22
N ASP A 129 -15.20 19.94 10.99
CA ASP A 129 -16.53 20.42 10.65
C ASP A 129 -16.43 21.91 10.24
N PRO A 130 -16.78 22.27 8.99
CA PRO A 130 -16.66 23.66 8.52
C PRO A 130 -17.62 24.62 9.20
N THR A 131 -18.46 24.15 10.11
CA THR A 131 -19.47 24.97 10.80
C THR A 131 -18.97 25.69 12.05
N VAL A 132 -17.72 25.44 12.50
CA VAL A 132 -17.19 26.01 13.75
C VAL A 132 -16.67 27.44 13.59
N TYR A 133 -16.54 27.99 12.39
CA TYR A 133 -15.98 29.32 12.14
C TYR A 133 -17.00 30.37 11.64
N ALA A 134 -18.31 30.10 11.79
CA ALA A 134 -19.35 31.06 11.46
C ALA A 134 -19.91 31.68 12.77
N ASN A 135 -19.17 32.63 13.35
CA ASN A 135 -19.69 33.69 14.24
C ASN A 135 -18.67 34.82 14.30
#